data_94260d942dcf706ace8fc3e9cb65d57d
#
_entry.id   94260d942dcf706ace8fc3e9cb65d57d
#
_cell.length_a   1.000
_cell.length_b   1.000
_cell.length_c   1.000
_cell.angle_alpha   90.00
_cell.angle_beta   90.00
_cell.angle_gamma   90.00
#
_symmetry.space_group_name_H-M   'P 1'
#
loop_
_entity.id
_entity.type
_entity.pdbx_description
1 polymer ?
#
loop_
_entity_poly.entity_id
_entity_poly.type
_entity_poly.pdbx_seq_one_letter_code
_entity_poly.pdbx_strand_id
1 'polypeptide(L)'
;MSSSLEQAIESERILADRARYVARGIATTPLVVARAEGARIWDVDGREYIDFAGGLGCQNTGHGFAAAAIHEQVDRYLHQCFMVGMYEPYVEVCRLLDETWPQPGVETKSLLVNSGAEAVENAVKISRTATGRPAVIVFDHAFHGRTSLTMAMTAKVVPYKQGFGPFPGEVYRSAAPYPYRGVSSDDALEALAQLFKQDVDPATVACVVLEPVQGEGGFVAMPADFPARLKEVCEQHGILYVDDEVQAGIGRTGPVWAIEHYHDTVPDLIVSGKSLGGGLPLAGVTGPTELMDAVPPGGLGGTFGGNPLSCAAAIEVLREVGSDGFRKRADDLGVRIRTRLEQLAARNAAVGEVRGLGPMLALELEERTPERAKATVDAAFERGLLLLSCGLYGNVIRLLPPLTIGEEELDEGLDLLDQALAAGVGG
;
A
#
# COMPACT_ATOMS: atom_id res chain seq x y z
N MET A 1 -39.60 7.68 -12.02
CA MET A 1 -39.81 6.25 -11.77
C MET A 1 -39.32 5.34 -12.92
N SER A 2 -39.36 5.76 -14.21
CA SER A 2 -38.78 4.94 -15.29
C SER A 2 -37.25 4.89 -15.28
N SER A 3 -36.57 5.97 -14.88
CA SER A 3 -35.10 6.02 -14.90
C SER A 3 -34.44 5.10 -13.87
N SER A 4 -35.03 4.90 -12.68
CA SER A 4 -34.47 4.02 -11.64
C SER A 4 -34.62 2.54 -11.95
N LEU A 5 -35.66 2.12 -12.65
CA LEU A 5 -35.83 0.73 -13.10
C LEU A 5 -34.91 0.38 -14.27
N GLU A 6 -34.69 1.31 -15.22
CA GLU A 6 -33.72 1.12 -16.31
C GLU A 6 -32.27 1.09 -15.79
N GLN A 7 -31.95 1.85 -14.74
CA GLN A 7 -30.64 1.85 -14.10
C GLN A 7 -30.36 0.55 -13.32
N ALA A 8 -31.32 0.03 -12.54
CA ALA A 8 -31.20 -1.27 -11.87
C ALA A 8 -30.92 -2.42 -12.85
N ILE A 9 -31.48 -2.35 -14.06
CA ILE A 9 -31.20 -3.30 -15.14
C ILE A 9 -29.74 -3.21 -15.61
N GLU A 10 -29.11 -2.03 -15.58
CA GLU A 10 -27.72 -1.85 -16.04
C GLU A 10 -26.70 -2.50 -15.09
N SER A 11 -26.83 -2.32 -13.78
CA SER A 11 -25.99 -3.01 -12.77
C SER A 11 -26.07 -4.52 -12.91
N GLU A 12 -27.28 -5.06 -12.95
CA GLU A 12 -27.51 -6.51 -13.12
C GLU A 12 -26.89 -7.06 -14.40
N ARG A 13 -27.03 -6.33 -15.51
CA ARG A 13 -26.41 -6.68 -16.79
C ARG A 13 -24.90 -6.74 -16.69
N ILE A 14 -24.25 -5.72 -16.12
CA ILE A 14 -22.79 -5.66 -15.98
C ILE A 14 -22.27 -6.76 -15.05
N LEU A 15 -22.99 -7.05 -13.95
CA LEU A 15 -22.65 -8.15 -13.05
C LEU A 15 -22.77 -9.52 -13.72
N ALA A 16 -23.79 -9.72 -14.58
CA ALA A 16 -23.92 -10.93 -15.38
C ALA A 16 -22.81 -11.07 -16.43
N ASP A 17 -22.46 -9.97 -17.12
CA ASP A 17 -21.34 -9.93 -18.06
C ASP A 17 -20.00 -10.19 -17.35
N ARG A 18 -19.81 -9.62 -16.15
CA ARG A 18 -18.64 -9.91 -15.31
C ARG A 18 -18.53 -11.40 -14.99
N ALA A 19 -19.63 -12.04 -14.61
CA ALA A 19 -19.63 -13.47 -14.31
C ALA A 19 -19.28 -14.34 -15.55
N ARG A 20 -19.59 -13.85 -16.75
CA ARG A 20 -19.34 -14.56 -18.02
C ARG A 20 -17.94 -14.32 -18.57
N TYR A 21 -17.43 -13.08 -18.51
CA TYR A 21 -16.22 -12.68 -19.24
C TYR A 21 -14.99 -12.45 -18.37
N VAL A 22 -15.15 -12.21 -17.05
CA VAL A 22 -14.03 -11.93 -16.15
C VAL A 22 -13.64 -13.18 -15.37
N ALA A 23 -12.36 -13.46 -15.30
CA ALA A 23 -11.82 -14.61 -14.58
C ALA A 23 -12.32 -14.64 -13.12
N ARG A 24 -12.83 -15.78 -12.69
CA ARG A 24 -13.42 -15.99 -11.35
C ARG A 24 -12.45 -15.65 -10.20
N GLY A 25 -11.14 -15.79 -10.42
CA GLY A 25 -10.11 -15.50 -9.42
C GLY A 25 -10.01 -14.03 -9.00
N ILE A 26 -10.65 -13.11 -9.74
CA ILE A 26 -10.70 -11.69 -9.38
C ILE A 26 -11.89 -11.46 -8.45
N ALA A 27 -11.63 -11.28 -7.15
CA ALA A 27 -12.66 -10.92 -6.18
C ALA A 27 -13.07 -9.44 -6.38
N THR A 28 -14.39 -9.18 -6.36
CA THR A 28 -14.96 -7.83 -6.50
C THR A 28 -16.07 -7.62 -5.47
N THR A 29 -16.28 -6.37 -5.07
CA THR A 29 -17.54 -5.93 -4.47
C THR A 29 -18.64 -5.88 -5.56
N PRO A 30 -19.93 -5.81 -5.20
CA PRO A 30 -21.00 -5.66 -6.18
C PRO A 30 -21.12 -4.24 -6.75
N LEU A 31 -20.24 -3.33 -6.39
CA LEU A 31 -20.22 -1.96 -6.88
C LEU A 31 -19.85 -1.90 -8.37
N VAL A 32 -20.69 -1.28 -9.17
CA VAL A 32 -20.43 -0.97 -10.59
C VAL A 32 -20.24 0.55 -10.72
N VAL A 33 -18.98 1.00 -10.74
CA VAL A 33 -18.62 2.42 -10.72
C VAL A 33 -18.97 3.09 -12.03
N ALA A 34 -19.68 4.21 -11.98
CA ALA A 34 -19.94 5.11 -13.11
C ALA A 34 -19.05 6.37 -13.07
N ARG A 35 -18.85 6.94 -11.88
CA ARG A 35 -18.10 8.17 -11.67
C ARG A 35 -17.46 8.19 -10.28
N ALA A 36 -16.33 8.88 -10.16
CA ALA A 36 -15.69 9.15 -8.87
C ALA A 36 -15.07 10.56 -8.87
N GLU A 37 -15.13 11.25 -7.71
CA GLU A 37 -14.59 12.59 -7.53
C GLU A 37 -14.28 12.82 -6.05
N GLY A 38 -13.08 13.32 -5.73
CA GLY A 38 -12.66 13.54 -4.35
C GLY A 38 -12.73 12.26 -3.52
N ALA A 39 -13.59 12.23 -2.51
CA ALA A 39 -13.84 11.05 -1.65
C ALA A 39 -15.17 10.36 -1.95
N ARG A 40 -15.82 10.65 -3.08
CA ARG A 40 -17.13 10.10 -3.45
C ARG A 40 -17.08 9.26 -4.71
N ILE A 41 -17.89 8.21 -4.72
CA ILE A 41 -18.10 7.32 -5.88
C ILE A 41 -19.60 7.21 -6.14
N TRP A 42 -20.00 7.23 -7.41
CA TRP A 42 -21.36 6.96 -7.84
C TRP A 42 -21.38 5.70 -8.70
N ASP A 43 -22.32 4.82 -8.42
CA ASP A 43 -22.55 3.64 -9.26
C ASP A 43 -23.42 3.97 -10.48
N VAL A 44 -23.57 2.97 -11.37
CA VAL A 44 -24.37 3.10 -12.58
C VAL A 44 -25.86 3.26 -12.30
N ASP A 45 -26.34 2.92 -11.10
CA ASP A 45 -27.72 3.07 -10.65
C ASP A 45 -27.96 4.45 -10.00
N GLY A 46 -26.91 5.29 -9.96
CA GLY A 46 -26.95 6.66 -9.41
C GLY A 46 -26.82 6.74 -7.90
N ARG A 47 -26.49 5.65 -7.23
CA ARG A 47 -26.26 5.63 -5.79
C ARG A 47 -24.86 6.15 -5.48
N GLU A 48 -24.78 6.94 -4.42
CA GLU A 48 -23.56 7.57 -3.93
C GLU A 48 -22.93 6.79 -2.76
N TYR A 49 -21.61 6.79 -2.73
CA TYR A 49 -20.82 6.15 -1.68
C TYR A 49 -19.68 7.07 -1.25
N ILE A 50 -19.40 7.12 0.06
CA ILE A 50 -18.17 7.67 0.59
C ILE A 50 -17.09 6.61 0.49
N ASP A 51 -15.91 6.98 -0.05
CA ASP A 51 -14.82 6.04 -0.31
C ASP A 51 -13.78 6.02 0.82
N PHE A 52 -13.93 5.07 1.75
CA PHE A 52 -12.89 4.75 2.73
C PHE A 52 -12.02 3.56 2.31
N ALA A 53 -12.14 3.11 1.06
CA ALA A 53 -11.29 2.09 0.46
C ALA A 53 -10.13 2.71 -0.36
N GLY A 54 -10.31 3.92 -0.89
CA GLY A 54 -9.29 4.69 -1.60
C GLY A 54 -8.62 3.94 -2.74
N GLY A 55 -9.36 3.04 -3.45
CA GLY A 55 -8.76 2.18 -4.47
C GLY A 55 -7.66 1.26 -3.93
N LEU A 56 -7.77 0.75 -2.70
CA LEU A 56 -6.72 0.04 -1.96
C LEU A 56 -5.52 0.94 -1.59
N GLY A 57 -5.77 2.24 -1.35
CA GLY A 57 -4.75 3.23 -1.02
C GLY A 57 -4.05 3.84 -2.24
N CYS A 58 -4.72 3.84 -3.40
CA CYS A 58 -4.20 4.50 -4.60
C CYS A 58 -4.65 5.97 -4.74
N GLN A 59 -5.57 6.44 -3.88
CA GLN A 59 -6.24 7.72 -4.01
C GLN A 59 -5.96 8.66 -2.83
N ASN A 60 -4.70 8.79 -2.41
CA ASN A 60 -4.35 9.67 -1.28
C ASN A 60 -4.73 11.13 -1.54
N THR A 61 -4.63 11.59 -2.77
CA THR A 61 -5.01 12.94 -3.20
C THR A 61 -6.47 13.07 -3.68
N GLY A 62 -7.22 11.95 -3.64
CA GLY A 62 -8.62 11.91 -4.10
C GLY A 62 -8.80 11.60 -5.58
N HIS A 63 -10.00 11.10 -5.90
CA HIS A 63 -10.35 10.79 -7.29
C HIS A 63 -10.35 12.05 -8.16
N GLY A 64 -9.72 11.96 -9.34
CA GLY A 64 -9.68 13.04 -10.32
C GLY A 64 -8.62 14.13 -10.07
N PHE A 65 -7.85 14.05 -8.99
CA PHE A 65 -6.85 15.08 -8.64
C PHE A 65 -5.91 15.43 -9.78
N ALA A 66 -5.29 14.45 -10.42
CA ALA A 66 -4.32 14.66 -11.50
C ALA A 66 -4.94 14.71 -12.91
N ALA A 67 -6.27 14.77 -13.04
CA ALA A 67 -6.95 14.65 -14.32
C ALA A 67 -6.50 15.73 -15.35
N ALA A 68 -6.28 16.97 -14.92
CA ALA A 68 -5.84 18.06 -15.81
C ALA A 68 -4.46 17.77 -16.43
N ALA A 69 -3.49 17.34 -15.63
CA ALA A 69 -2.15 16.99 -16.09
C ALA A 69 -2.16 15.78 -17.04
N ILE A 70 -3.03 14.80 -16.77
CA ILE A 70 -3.24 13.65 -17.64
C ILE A 70 -3.78 14.10 -19.01
N HIS A 71 -4.80 14.97 -19.04
CA HIS A 71 -5.37 15.49 -20.27
C HIS A 71 -4.35 16.28 -21.09
N GLU A 72 -3.55 17.14 -20.46
CA GLU A 72 -2.47 17.85 -21.13
C GLU A 72 -1.45 16.87 -21.76
N GLN A 73 -1.08 15.81 -21.03
CA GLN A 73 -0.16 14.81 -21.57
C GLN A 73 -0.77 13.98 -22.70
N VAL A 74 -2.07 13.67 -22.66
CA VAL A 74 -2.80 12.98 -23.74
C VAL A 74 -2.66 13.76 -25.06
N ASP A 75 -2.78 15.08 -25.02
CA ASP A 75 -2.67 15.95 -26.20
C ASP A 75 -1.25 15.97 -26.80
N ARG A 76 -0.24 15.60 -26.01
CA ARG A 76 1.15 15.52 -26.47
C ARG A 76 1.48 14.14 -27.11
N TYR A 77 1.34 13.07 -26.32
CA TYR A 77 1.50 11.66 -26.74
C TYR A 77 1.12 10.74 -25.59
N LEU A 78 0.65 9.53 -25.93
CA LEU A 78 0.21 8.56 -24.94
C LEU A 78 1.35 7.72 -24.38
N HIS A 79 2.26 7.27 -25.24
CA HIS A 79 3.36 6.38 -24.85
C HIS A 79 4.50 6.42 -25.87
N GLN A 80 5.68 6.39 -25.31
CA GLN A 80 6.93 6.01 -25.97
C GLN A 80 7.76 5.25 -24.92
N CYS A 81 8.26 4.07 -25.25
CA CYS A 81 9.11 3.30 -24.35
C CYS A 81 10.35 4.12 -23.98
N PHE A 82 10.57 4.39 -22.69
CA PHE A 82 11.68 5.25 -22.21
C PHE A 82 13.06 4.73 -22.66
N MET A 83 13.22 3.40 -22.79
CA MET A 83 14.45 2.79 -23.30
C MET A 83 14.70 3.02 -24.79
N VAL A 84 13.68 3.45 -25.55
CA VAL A 84 13.78 3.76 -26.98
C VAL A 84 13.91 5.26 -27.21
N GLY A 85 13.16 6.05 -26.46
CA GLY A 85 13.20 7.52 -26.54
C GLY A 85 12.85 8.12 -25.19
N MET A 86 13.81 8.81 -24.59
CA MET A 86 13.63 9.47 -23.29
C MET A 86 12.60 10.60 -23.37
N TYR A 87 11.91 10.85 -22.26
CA TYR A 87 10.97 11.95 -22.09
C TYR A 87 11.04 12.55 -20.69
N GLU A 88 10.82 13.86 -20.66
CA GLU A 88 10.96 14.69 -19.47
C GLU A 88 10.13 14.23 -18.27
N PRO A 89 8.82 13.85 -18.39
CA PRO A 89 8.03 13.45 -17.25
C PRO A 89 8.62 12.27 -16.44
N TYR A 90 9.29 11.33 -17.08
CA TYR A 90 9.98 10.24 -16.38
C TYR A 90 11.12 10.77 -15.50
N VAL A 91 11.96 11.65 -16.09
CA VAL A 91 13.13 12.23 -15.41
C VAL A 91 12.67 13.13 -14.25
N GLU A 92 11.59 13.89 -14.46
CA GLU A 92 11.02 14.77 -13.44
C GLU A 92 10.47 13.97 -12.23
N VAL A 93 9.79 12.84 -12.46
CA VAL A 93 9.37 11.97 -11.34
C VAL A 93 10.58 11.45 -10.57
N CYS A 94 11.65 11.02 -11.25
CA CYS A 94 12.87 10.57 -10.60
C CYS A 94 13.53 11.69 -9.78
N ARG A 95 13.55 12.93 -10.31
CA ARG A 95 14.06 14.11 -9.58
C ARG A 95 13.24 14.41 -8.32
N LEU A 96 11.92 14.37 -8.42
CA LEU A 96 11.05 14.58 -7.27
C LEU A 96 11.18 13.48 -6.21
N LEU A 97 11.40 12.22 -6.61
CA LEU A 97 11.68 11.13 -5.69
C LEU A 97 13.04 11.31 -4.98
N ASP A 98 14.06 11.80 -5.68
CA ASP A 98 15.36 12.17 -5.07
C ASP A 98 15.19 13.27 -4.03
N GLU A 99 14.40 14.31 -4.30
CA GLU A 99 14.12 15.41 -3.35
C GLU A 99 13.39 14.95 -2.09
N THR A 100 12.68 13.83 -2.13
CA THR A 100 11.95 13.26 -0.99
C THR A 100 12.76 12.21 -0.21
N TRP A 101 14.01 11.94 -0.61
CA TRP A 101 14.82 10.94 0.08
C TRP A 101 15.02 11.31 1.56
N PRO A 102 14.85 10.38 2.52
CA PRO A 102 14.81 10.70 3.94
C PRO A 102 16.14 11.27 4.51
N GLN A 103 17.26 11.09 3.78
CA GLN A 103 18.58 11.57 4.22
C GLN A 103 19.08 12.67 3.29
N PRO A 104 19.13 13.94 3.76
CA PRO A 104 19.66 15.03 2.95
C PRO A 104 21.12 14.82 2.52
N GLY A 105 21.42 15.21 1.28
CA GLY A 105 22.79 15.19 0.74
C GLY A 105 23.26 13.84 0.18
N VAL A 106 22.40 12.84 0.17
CA VAL A 106 22.62 11.59 -0.56
C VAL A 106 22.03 11.73 -1.97
N GLU A 107 22.84 11.53 -3.00
CA GLU A 107 22.36 11.48 -4.39
C GLU A 107 21.70 10.13 -4.64
N THR A 108 20.45 10.14 -5.11
CA THR A 108 19.70 8.95 -5.40
C THR A 108 19.33 8.84 -6.88
N LYS A 109 18.98 7.63 -7.29
CA LYS A 109 18.39 7.35 -8.60
C LYS A 109 17.12 6.53 -8.44
N SER A 110 16.26 6.61 -9.43
CA SER A 110 15.01 5.85 -9.44
C SER A 110 14.84 5.05 -10.74
N LEU A 111 14.22 3.86 -10.59
CA LEU A 111 13.65 3.08 -11.67
C LEU A 111 12.13 3.16 -11.56
N LEU A 112 11.44 3.45 -12.66
CA LEU A 112 9.97 3.43 -12.71
C LEU A 112 9.47 2.18 -13.44
N VAL A 113 8.44 1.55 -12.87
CA VAL A 113 7.76 0.35 -13.35
C VAL A 113 6.24 0.50 -13.19
N ASN A 114 5.45 -0.55 -13.44
CA ASN A 114 3.98 -0.41 -13.52
C ASN A 114 3.25 -0.81 -12.23
N SER A 115 3.87 -1.59 -11.35
CA SER A 115 3.24 -2.13 -10.16
C SER A 115 4.21 -2.30 -9.00
N GLY A 116 3.69 -2.28 -7.76
CA GLY A 116 4.50 -2.55 -6.57
C GLY A 116 5.18 -3.91 -6.62
N ALA A 117 4.53 -4.93 -7.19
CA ALA A 117 5.15 -6.25 -7.36
C ALA A 117 6.39 -6.19 -8.26
N GLU A 118 6.32 -5.47 -9.40
CA GLU A 118 7.48 -5.25 -10.27
C GLU A 118 8.58 -4.46 -9.53
N ALA A 119 8.20 -3.46 -8.76
CA ALA A 119 9.15 -2.65 -8.00
C ALA A 119 9.88 -3.49 -6.95
N VAL A 120 9.16 -4.30 -6.16
CA VAL A 120 9.77 -5.23 -5.18
C VAL A 120 10.70 -6.24 -5.88
N GLU A 121 10.29 -6.83 -7.00
CA GLU A 121 11.17 -7.75 -7.76
C GLU A 121 12.44 -7.06 -8.25
N ASN A 122 12.36 -5.79 -8.68
CA ASN A 122 13.52 -5.02 -9.09
C ASN A 122 14.38 -4.58 -7.90
N ALA A 123 13.81 -4.25 -6.74
CA ALA A 123 14.57 -4.00 -5.52
C ALA A 123 15.40 -5.22 -5.11
N VAL A 124 14.81 -6.42 -5.19
CA VAL A 124 15.55 -7.68 -4.96
C VAL A 124 16.64 -7.91 -6.02
N LYS A 125 16.37 -7.64 -7.31
CA LYS A 125 17.39 -7.71 -8.37
C LYS A 125 18.57 -6.80 -8.10
N ILE A 126 18.30 -5.54 -7.75
CA ILE A 126 19.32 -4.54 -7.42
C ILE A 126 20.14 -5.04 -6.22
N SER A 127 19.46 -5.47 -5.15
CA SER A 127 20.09 -5.97 -3.95
C SER A 127 21.00 -7.18 -4.21
N ARG A 128 20.52 -8.15 -4.99
CA ARG A 128 21.30 -9.33 -5.38
C ARG A 128 22.51 -8.96 -6.23
N THR A 129 22.36 -8.00 -7.15
CA THR A 129 23.47 -7.57 -8.01
C THR A 129 24.52 -6.79 -7.20
N ALA A 130 24.09 -5.89 -6.33
CA ALA A 130 25.00 -5.06 -5.52
C ALA A 130 25.79 -5.89 -4.49
N THR A 131 25.15 -6.91 -3.91
CA THR A 131 25.78 -7.74 -2.85
C THR A 131 26.43 -9.02 -3.37
N GLY A 132 26.04 -9.50 -4.54
CA GLY A 132 26.42 -10.84 -5.05
C GLY A 132 25.76 -11.99 -4.28
N ARG A 133 24.72 -11.75 -3.48
CA ARG A 133 24.07 -12.71 -2.56
C ARG A 133 22.68 -13.11 -3.04
N PRO A 134 22.20 -14.35 -2.86
CA PRO A 134 20.93 -14.81 -3.39
C PRO A 134 19.74 -14.68 -2.45
N ALA A 135 19.94 -14.73 -1.11
CA ALA A 135 18.86 -14.89 -0.16
C ALA A 135 18.14 -13.55 0.16
N VAL A 136 16.86 -13.65 0.46
CA VAL A 136 15.98 -12.54 0.86
C VAL A 136 15.24 -12.91 2.14
N ILE A 137 15.20 -12.02 3.10
CA ILE A 137 14.40 -12.18 4.31
C ILE A 137 13.18 -11.26 4.25
N VAL A 138 12.02 -11.81 4.62
CA VAL A 138 10.74 -11.12 4.76
C VAL A 138 10.13 -11.44 6.11
N PHE A 139 9.04 -10.76 6.46
CA PHE A 139 8.42 -10.91 7.77
C PHE A 139 7.02 -11.55 7.71
N ASP A 140 6.57 -12.09 8.84
CA ASP A 140 5.19 -12.51 9.01
C ASP A 140 4.24 -11.35 8.72
N HIS A 141 3.03 -11.68 8.27
CA HIS A 141 1.98 -10.74 7.89
C HIS A 141 2.28 -9.87 6.65
N ALA A 142 3.49 -9.92 6.06
CA ALA A 142 3.89 -9.11 4.93
C ALA A 142 3.12 -9.41 3.64
N PHE A 143 2.95 -8.38 2.80
CA PHE A 143 2.41 -8.49 1.46
C PHE A 143 3.25 -7.68 0.46
N HIS A 144 3.95 -8.35 -0.43
CA HIS A 144 4.85 -7.73 -1.40
C HIS A 144 4.41 -7.87 -2.87
N GLY A 145 3.29 -8.54 -3.13
CA GLY A 145 2.73 -8.69 -4.48
C GLY A 145 2.26 -10.09 -4.84
N ARG A 146 1.94 -10.27 -6.13
CA ARG A 146 1.34 -11.49 -6.69
C ARG A 146 2.09 -12.06 -7.90
N THR A 147 3.34 -11.66 -8.13
CA THR A 147 4.27 -12.33 -9.07
C THR A 147 4.93 -13.53 -8.38
N SER A 148 5.64 -14.37 -9.11
CA SER A 148 6.16 -15.62 -8.55
C SER A 148 7.07 -15.38 -7.33
N LEU A 149 8.03 -14.45 -7.41
CA LEU A 149 8.90 -14.13 -6.28
C LEU A 149 8.12 -13.39 -5.17
N THR A 150 7.32 -12.39 -5.50
CA THR A 150 6.59 -11.62 -4.47
C THR A 150 5.51 -12.46 -3.78
N MET A 151 4.93 -13.49 -4.42
CA MET A 151 4.10 -14.48 -3.74
C MET A 151 4.89 -15.32 -2.73
N ALA A 152 6.13 -15.72 -3.05
CA ALA A 152 7.01 -16.38 -2.07
C ALA A 152 7.25 -15.49 -0.86
N MET A 153 7.42 -14.19 -1.08
CA MET A 153 7.65 -13.15 -0.06
C MET A 153 6.39 -12.81 0.74
N THR A 154 5.20 -12.92 0.16
CA THR A 154 3.90 -12.63 0.82
C THR A 154 3.55 -13.70 1.87
N ALA A 155 2.96 -13.32 3.01
CA ALA A 155 2.70 -14.23 4.12
C ALA A 155 1.45 -15.10 3.96
N LYS A 156 0.30 -14.55 3.66
CA LYS A 156 -1.01 -15.23 3.68
C LYS A 156 -1.14 -16.30 2.58
N VAL A 157 -1.45 -17.55 2.96
CA VAL A 157 -1.60 -18.65 1.99
C VAL A 157 -2.88 -18.50 1.16
N VAL A 158 -4.02 -18.35 1.82
CA VAL A 158 -5.30 -18.13 1.12
C VAL A 158 -5.64 -16.64 1.19
N PRO A 159 -5.91 -15.99 0.07
CA PRO A 159 -6.04 -16.50 -1.29
C PRO A 159 -4.75 -16.39 -2.14
N TYR A 160 -3.61 -15.95 -1.58
CA TYR A 160 -2.48 -15.46 -2.39
C TYR A 160 -1.53 -16.52 -2.94
N LYS A 161 -1.41 -17.68 -2.27
CA LYS A 161 -0.38 -18.69 -2.57
C LYS A 161 -0.92 -20.07 -2.89
N GLN A 162 -2.14 -20.39 -2.46
CA GLN A 162 -2.71 -21.73 -2.56
C GLN A 162 -2.81 -22.20 -4.02
N GLY A 163 -2.10 -23.26 -4.36
CA GLY A 163 -2.13 -23.87 -5.68
C GLY A 163 -1.28 -23.19 -6.75
N PHE A 164 -0.48 -22.17 -6.41
CA PHE A 164 0.35 -21.42 -7.36
C PHE A 164 1.82 -21.81 -7.38
N GLY A 165 2.27 -22.71 -6.49
CA GLY A 165 3.65 -23.17 -6.45
C GLY A 165 4.05 -24.07 -7.63
N PRO A 166 5.36 -24.42 -7.79
CA PRO A 166 6.43 -24.09 -6.84
C PRO A 166 6.84 -22.62 -6.89
N PHE A 167 7.29 -22.07 -5.75
CA PHE A 167 7.81 -20.71 -5.65
C PHE A 167 9.35 -20.70 -5.75
N PRO A 168 9.97 -19.56 -6.13
CA PRO A 168 11.43 -19.40 -6.05
C PRO A 168 11.94 -19.68 -4.65
N GLY A 169 13.11 -20.33 -4.58
CA GLY A 169 13.85 -20.55 -3.34
C GLY A 169 14.56 -19.30 -2.85
N GLU A 170 15.33 -19.44 -1.77
CA GLU A 170 16.12 -18.37 -1.15
C GLU A 170 15.26 -17.21 -0.63
N VAL A 171 14.02 -17.49 -0.22
CA VAL A 171 13.14 -16.55 0.50
C VAL A 171 12.85 -17.13 1.88
N TYR A 172 13.33 -16.44 2.90
CA TYR A 172 13.22 -16.83 4.29
C TYR A 172 12.28 -15.90 5.02
N ARG A 173 11.57 -16.42 6.03
CA ARG A 173 10.57 -15.65 6.76
C ARG A 173 10.91 -15.61 8.24
N SER A 174 10.94 -14.40 8.82
CA SER A 174 11.09 -14.16 10.25
C SER A 174 9.79 -13.64 10.86
N ALA A 175 9.67 -13.72 12.18
CA ALA A 175 8.58 -13.10 12.91
C ALA A 175 8.61 -11.57 12.73
N ALA A 176 7.42 -10.96 12.62
CA ALA A 176 7.25 -9.51 12.69
C ALA A 176 6.78 -9.09 14.08
N PRO A 177 7.19 -7.92 14.59
CA PRO A 177 6.60 -7.37 15.80
C PRO A 177 5.09 -7.19 15.65
N TYR A 178 4.35 -7.61 16.65
CA TYR A 178 2.90 -7.42 16.74
C TYR A 178 2.49 -7.34 18.22
N PRO A 179 2.73 -6.19 18.88
CA PRO A 179 2.59 -6.07 20.34
C PRO A 179 1.21 -6.47 20.86
N TYR A 180 0.14 -6.08 20.15
CA TYR A 180 -1.22 -6.48 20.50
C TYR A 180 -1.41 -8.01 20.52
N ARG A 181 -0.63 -8.74 19.75
CA ARG A 181 -0.65 -10.21 19.71
C ARG A 181 0.50 -10.87 20.47
N GLY A 182 1.22 -10.07 21.27
CA GLY A 182 2.25 -10.56 22.21
C GLY A 182 3.62 -10.81 21.57
N VAL A 183 3.89 -10.26 20.38
CA VAL A 183 5.21 -10.31 19.74
C VAL A 183 5.87 -8.95 19.83
N SER A 184 6.90 -8.81 20.67
CA SER A 184 7.67 -7.58 20.85
C SER A 184 8.75 -7.41 19.78
N SER A 185 9.41 -6.25 19.76
CA SER A 185 10.63 -6.04 18.96
C SER A 185 11.74 -7.03 19.33
N ASP A 186 11.91 -7.32 20.62
CA ASP A 186 12.91 -8.28 21.12
C ASP A 186 12.62 -9.71 20.60
N ASP A 187 11.36 -10.15 20.65
CA ASP A 187 10.96 -11.46 20.14
C ASP A 187 11.23 -11.58 18.63
N ALA A 188 10.92 -10.54 17.86
CA ALA A 188 11.14 -10.53 16.42
C ALA A 188 12.63 -10.54 16.04
N LEU A 189 13.46 -9.76 16.76
CA LEU A 189 14.91 -9.76 16.54
C LEU A 189 15.57 -11.07 16.99
N GLU A 190 15.13 -11.67 18.09
CA GLU A 190 15.60 -13.00 18.49
C GLU A 190 15.21 -14.05 17.44
N ALA A 191 13.98 -14.01 16.90
CA ALA A 191 13.57 -14.89 15.80
C ALA A 191 14.47 -14.73 14.56
N LEU A 192 14.84 -13.49 14.21
CA LEU A 192 15.79 -13.23 13.12
C LEU A 192 17.18 -13.80 13.45
N ALA A 193 17.66 -13.63 14.67
CA ALA A 193 18.94 -14.19 15.10
C ALA A 193 18.93 -15.74 15.08
N GLN A 194 17.82 -16.36 15.42
CA GLN A 194 17.65 -17.81 15.30
C GLN A 194 17.60 -18.28 13.83
N LEU A 195 16.93 -17.52 12.95
CA LEU A 195 16.92 -17.78 11.51
C LEU A 195 18.34 -17.81 10.94
N PHE A 196 19.21 -16.89 11.36
CA PHE A 196 20.63 -16.85 10.97
C PHE A 196 21.45 -18.04 11.49
N LYS A 197 21.04 -18.67 12.57
CA LYS A 197 21.72 -19.84 13.14
C LYS A 197 21.26 -21.17 12.55
N GLN A 198 20.01 -21.23 12.06
CA GLN A 198 19.34 -22.49 11.75
C GLN A 198 19.06 -22.68 10.27
N ASP A 199 18.69 -21.59 9.55
CA ASP A 199 18.08 -21.72 8.23
C ASP A 199 18.87 -21.01 7.11
N VAL A 200 19.53 -19.88 7.39
CA VAL A 200 20.25 -19.10 6.38
C VAL A 200 21.50 -18.45 6.93
N ASP A 201 22.63 -18.64 6.25
CA ASP A 201 23.86 -17.91 6.55
C ASP A 201 23.67 -16.40 6.23
N PRO A 202 23.79 -15.48 7.21
CA PRO A 202 23.63 -14.04 6.96
C PRO A 202 24.58 -13.51 5.88
N ALA A 203 25.75 -14.16 5.67
CA ALA A 203 26.65 -13.79 4.58
C ALA A 203 26.08 -14.07 3.18
N THR A 204 25.00 -14.83 3.06
CA THR A 204 24.30 -15.11 1.79
C THR A 204 23.08 -14.24 1.57
N VAL A 205 22.66 -13.43 2.56
CA VAL A 205 21.47 -12.60 2.48
C VAL A 205 21.76 -11.30 1.74
N ALA A 206 21.05 -11.06 0.64
CA ALA A 206 21.14 -9.83 -0.13
C ALA A 206 20.39 -8.67 0.54
N CYS A 207 19.16 -8.94 0.96
CA CYS A 207 18.32 -7.92 1.57
C CYS A 207 17.29 -8.48 2.54
N VAL A 208 16.85 -7.62 3.44
CA VAL A 208 15.63 -7.74 4.23
C VAL A 208 14.59 -6.81 3.62
N VAL A 209 13.35 -7.24 3.49
CA VAL A 209 12.24 -6.41 2.97
C VAL A 209 11.20 -6.25 4.08
N LEU A 210 10.89 -5.01 4.45
CA LEU A 210 9.94 -4.66 5.51
C LEU A 210 8.96 -3.58 5.03
N GLU A 211 7.68 -3.73 5.38
CA GLU A 211 6.69 -2.65 5.33
C GLU A 211 6.74 -1.89 6.68
N PRO A 212 6.94 -0.55 6.72
CA PRO A 212 6.91 0.21 7.98
C PRO A 212 5.54 0.14 8.67
N VAL A 213 4.48 0.02 7.86
CA VAL A 213 3.13 -0.36 8.28
C VAL A 213 2.66 -1.50 7.38
N GLN A 214 2.51 -2.69 7.92
CA GLN A 214 2.05 -3.85 7.14
C GLN A 214 0.59 -3.69 6.72
N GLY A 215 0.37 -3.39 5.44
CA GLY A 215 -0.94 -3.06 4.90
C GLY A 215 -1.92 -4.21 4.92
N GLU A 216 -1.71 -5.23 4.08
CA GLU A 216 -2.56 -6.43 4.01
C GLU A 216 -2.46 -7.28 5.29
N GLY A 217 -1.37 -7.14 6.03
CA GLY A 217 -1.16 -7.76 7.35
C GLY A 217 -2.11 -7.26 8.43
N GLY A 218 -2.72 -6.08 8.24
CA GLY A 218 -3.71 -5.54 9.18
C GLY A 218 -3.39 -4.14 9.72
N PHE A 219 -2.69 -3.31 8.96
CA PHE A 219 -2.22 -1.97 9.39
C PHE A 219 -1.36 -2.03 10.65
N VAL A 220 -0.52 -3.08 10.71
CA VAL A 220 0.41 -3.28 11.82
C VAL A 220 1.60 -2.36 11.64
N ALA A 221 1.61 -1.26 12.36
CA ALA A 221 2.76 -0.36 12.42
C ALA A 221 3.89 -1.01 13.21
N MET A 222 5.11 -0.90 12.72
CA MET A 222 6.28 -1.36 13.48
C MET A 222 6.41 -0.56 14.78
N PRO A 223 6.85 -1.18 15.89
CA PRO A 223 7.25 -0.43 17.08
C PRO A 223 8.35 0.58 16.76
N ALA A 224 8.38 1.69 17.49
CA ALA A 224 9.26 2.82 17.21
C ALA A 224 10.76 2.47 17.18
N ASP A 225 11.16 1.44 17.93
CA ASP A 225 12.55 0.97 18.02
C ASP A 225 12.93 -0.06 16.96
N PHE A 226 11.95 -0.75 16.35
CA PHE A 226 12.23 -1.94 15.54
C PHE A 226 12.97 -1.63 14.24
N PRO A 227 12.56 -0.65 13.40
CA PRO A 227 13.26 -0.38 12.14
C PRO A 227 14.73 0.00 12.32
N ALA A 228 15.06 0.82 13.33
CA ALA A 228 16.44 1.22 13.62
C ALA A 228 17.29 0.01 14.04
N ARG A 229 16.79 -0.81 14.96
CA ARG A 229 17.48 -2.03 15.41
C ARG A 229 17.62 -3.07 14.30
N LEU A 230 16.62 -3.19 13.42
CA LEU A 230 16.72 -4.03 12.23
C LEU A 230 17.81 -3.52 11.28
N LYS A 231 17.88 -2.19 11.07
CA LYS A 231 18.94 -1.57 10.25
C LYS A 231 20.34 -1.85 10.83
N GLU A 232 20.51 -1.75 12.16
CA GLU A 232 21.78 -2.12 12.81
C GLU A 232 22.17 -3.58 12.54
N VAL A 233 21.22 -4.52 12.61
CA VAL A 233 21.48 -5.93 12.26
C VAL A 233 21.87 -6.08 10.78
N CYS A 234 21.18 -5.37 9.89
CA CYS A 234 21.51 -5.37 8.46
C CYS A 234 22.92 -4.87 8.21
N GLU A 235 23.33 -3.76 8.82
CA GLU A 235 24.67 -3.18 8.70
C GLU A 235 25.78 -4.11 9.22
N GLN A 236 25.55 -4.75 10.38
CA GLN A 236 26.50 -5.71 10.95
C GLN A 236 26.83 -6.88 10.00
N HIS A 237 25.87 -7.27 9.14
CA HIS A 237 26.03 -8.38 8.21
C HIS A 237 26.20 -7.95 6.75
N GLY A 238 26.19 -6.65 6.45
CA GLY A 238 26.23 -6.13 5.07
C GLY A 238 25.03 -6.55 4.25
N ILE A 239 23.86 -6.60 4.89
CA ILE A 239 22.53 -6.88 4.29
C ILE A 239 21.87 -5.55 3.95
N LEU A 240 21.22 -5.43 2.80
CA LEU A 240 20.49 -4.22 2.44
C LEU A 240 19.09 -4.23 3.08
N TYR A 241 18.68 -3.08 3.62
CA TYR A 241 17.32 -2.87 4.10
C TYR A 241 16.47 -2.23 3.00
N VAL A 242 15.52 -2.99 2.48
CA VAL A 242 14.52 -2.54 1.50
C VAL A 242 13.24 -2.19 2.24
N ASP A 243 12.82 -0.94 2.11
CA ASP A 243 11.61 -0.40 2.70
C ASP A 243 10.47 -0.46 1.68
N ASP A 244 9.44 -1.28 1.95
CA ASP A 244 8.27 -1.40 1.07
C ASP A 244 7.20 -0.38 1.47
N GLU A 245 7.26 0.77 0.83
CA GLU A 245 6.36 1.91 1.01
C GLU A 245 5.20 1.92 -0.01
N VAL A 246 4.94 0.82 -0.68
CA VAL A 246 3.88 0.72 -1.71
C VAL A 246 2.52 1.10 -1.15
N GLN A 247 2.22 0.78 0.11
CA GLN A 247 0.94 1.14 0.73
C GLN A 247 1.04 2.26 1.75
N ALA A 248 2.13 2.34 2.50
CA ALA A 248 2.31 3.28 3.60
C ALA A 248 2.85 4.64 3.16
N GLY A 249 3.54 4.69 2.01
CA GLY A 249 4.17 5.90 1.48
C GLY A 249 3.22 6.86 0.75
N ILE A 250 3.84 7.82 0.09
CA ILE A 250 3.17 8.87 -0.69
C ILE A 250 2.10 9.59 0.15
N GLY A 251 2.53 10.03 1.35
CA GLY A 251 1.69 10.82 2.25
C GLY A 251 0.66 10.01 3.06
N ARG A 252 0.51 8.68 2.84
CA ARG A 252 -0.55 7.89 3.48
C ARG A 252 -0.51 7.94 5.01
N THR A 253 0.65 8.09 5.61
CA THR A 253 0.84 8.18 7.06
C THR A 253 1.10 9.60 7.57
N GLY A 254 1.03 10.61 6.68
CA GLY A 254 1.34 12.03 6.97
C GLY A 254 2.58 12.49 6.20
N PRO A 255 3.80 12.08 6.57
CA PRO A 255 5.01 12.37 5.80
C PRO A 255 4.99 11.64 4.44
N VAL A 256 5.88 12.04 3.52
CA VAL A 256 5.96 11.41 2.19
C VAL A 256 6.23 9.91 2.32
N TRP A 257 7.16 9.54 3.21
CA TRP A 257 7.51 8.16 3.51
C TRP A 257 7.13 7.80 4.94
N ALA A 258 6.55 6.63 5.16
CA ALA A 258 6.21 6.17 6.51
C ALA A 258 7.44 5.91 7.36
N ILE A 259 8.58 5.58 6.75
CA ILE A 259 9.85 5.41 7.47
C ILE A 259 10.29 6.68 8.21
N GLU A 260 9.84 7.87 7.81
CA GLU A 260 10.14 9.14 8.48
C GLU A 260 9.56 9.23 9.91
N HIS A 261 8.60 8.35 10.28
CA HIS A 261 8.14 8.22 11.67
C HIS A 261 9.18 7.52 12.57
N TYR A 262 10.15 6.85 11.98
CA TYR A 262 11.17 6.06 12.67
C TYR A 262 12.51 6.81 12.58
N HIS A 263 12.70 7.77 13.49
CA HIS A 263 13.91 8.57 13.56
C HIS A 263 15.15 7.68 13.58
N ASP A 264 16.23 8.18 12.98
CA ASP A 264 17.52 7.48 12.86
C ASP A 264 17.52 6.22 11.96
N THR A 265 16.45 6.00 11.16
CA THR A 265 16.40 4.89 10.22
C THR A 265 16.34 5.40 8.79
N VAL A 266 17.38 5.10 8.01
CA VAL A 266 17.40 5.33 6.56
C VAL A 266 17.55 3.99 5.86
N PRO A 267 16.58 3.59 5.02
CA PRO A 267 16.68 2.34 4.27
C PRO A 267 17.74 2.47 3.15
N ASP A 268 18.18 1.33 2.62
CA ASP A 268 19.07 1.30 1.47
C ASP A 268 18.31 1.44 0.14
N LEU A 269 17.08 0.95 0.08
CA LEU A 269 16.16 1.12 -1.06
C LEU A 269 14.74 1.40 -0.54
N ILE A 270 14.02 2.29 -1.21
CA ILE A 270 12.59 2.53 -1.01
C ILE A 270 11.82 2.02 -2.22
N VAL A 271 10.79 1.23 -1.98
CA VAL A 271 9.84 0.77 -3.00
C VAL A 271 8.55 1.58 -2.88
N SER A 272 8.15 2.25 -3.94
CA SER A 272 6.93 3.06 -4.01
C SER A 272 5.92 2.54 -5.04
N GLY A 273 4.66 2.92 -4.90
CA GLY A 273 3.60 2.50 -5.82
C GLY A 273 2.24 3.08 -5.44
N LYS A 274 1.17 2.39 -5.81
CA LYS A 274 -0.21 2.78 -5.49
C LYS A 274 -0.47 4.28 -5.75
N SER A 275 -0.51 5.09 -4.69
CA SER A 275 -0.85 6.50 -4.79
C SER A 275 0.16 7.34 -5.57
N LEU A 276 1.37 6.85 -5.79
CA LEU A 276 2.37 7.51 -6.65
C LEU A 276 1.80 7.84 -8.03
N GLY A 277 1.00 6.94 -8.61
CA GLY A 277 0.40 7.13 -9.93
C GLY A 277 -0.89 7.96 -9.95
N GLY A 278 -1.40 8.44 -8.80
CA GLY A 278 -2.65 9.22 -8.76
C GLY A 278 -3.85 8.50 -9.36
N GLY A 279 -3.90 7.17 -9.25
CA GLY A 279 -4.91 6.29 -9.87
C GLY A 279 -4.46 5.60 -11.15
N LEU A 280 -3.31 5.97 -11.74
CA LEU A 280 -2.70 5.29 -12.88
C LEU A 280 -1.62 4.30 -12.43
N PRO A 281 -1.34 3.24 -13.23
CA PRO A 281 -0.30 2.28 -12.94
C PRO A 281 1.09 2.94 -12.93
N LEU A 282 1.70 3.05 -11.76
CA LEU A 282 3.07 3.49 -11.56
C LEU A 282 3.61 2.97 -10.24
N ALA A 283 4.85 2.54 -10.27
CA ALA A 283 5.64 2.19 -9.09
C ALA A 283 7.10 2.49 -9.35
N GLY A 284 7.93 2.50 -8.31
CA GLY A 284 9.35 2.77 -8.46
C GLY A 284 10.19 2.14 -7.38
N VAL A 285 11.48 2.10 -7.65
CA VAL A 285 12.54 1.80 -6.68
C VAL A 285 13.48 3.00 -6.67
N THR A 286 13.71 3.56 -5.49
CA THR A 286 14.64 4.68 -5.28
C THR A 286 15.72 4.25 -4.30
N GLY A 287 16.95 4.63 -4.54
CA GLY A 287 18.07 4.37 -3.64
C GLY A 287 19.33 5.11 -4.02
N PRO A 288 20.37 5.09 -3.17
CA PRO A 288 21.66 5.70 -3.45
C PRO A 288 22.22 5.29 -4.83
N THR A 289 22.84 6.27 -5.50
CA THR A 289 23.37 6.10 -6.86
C THR A 289 24.22 4.83 -7.00
N GLU A 290 25.06 4.52 -6.00
CA GLU A 290 25.94 3.34 -6.03
C GLU A 290 25.18 2.01 -6.12
N LEU A 291 24.06 1.89 -5.40
CA LEU A 291 23.21 0.70 -5.43
C LEU A 291 22.43 0.61 -6.74
N MET A 292 21.85 1.72 -7.18
CA MET A 292 21.03 1.74 -8.39
C MET A 292 21.87 1.48 -9.65
N ASP A 293 23.11 1.97 -9.70
CA ASP A 293 24.04 1.75 -10.80
C ASP A 293 24.80 0.41 -10.74
N ALA A 294 24.62 -0.41 -9.71
CA ALA A 294 25.21 -1.75 -9.64
C ALA A 294 24.69 -2.66 -10.77
N VAL A 295 23.48 -2.43 -11.27
CA VAL A 295 22.91 -3.19 -12.38
C VAL A 295 23.37 -2.60 -13.71
N PRO A 296 24.00 -3.41 -14.59
CA PRO A 296 24.50 -2.89 -15.86
C PRO A 296 23.37 -2.41 -16.80
N PRO A 297 23.66 -1.50 -17.75
CA PRO A 297 22.68 -1.03 -18.72
C PRO A 297 21.95 -2.16 -19.43
N GLY A 298 20.62 -2.05 -19.51
CA GLY A 298 19.71 -3.07 -20.05
C GLY A 298 19.27 -4.14 -19.04
N GLY A 299 19.81 -4.15 -17.82
CA GLY A 299 19.40 -5.07 -16.75
C GLY A 299 18.09 -4.66 -16.06
N LEU A 300 17.71 -3.40 -16.11
CA LEU A 300 16.47 -2.84 -15.58
C LEU A 300 15.63 -2.22 -16.70
N GLY A 301 14.30 -2.12 -16.47
CA GLY A 301 13.38 -1.48 -17.38
C GLY A 301 12.12 -2.29 -17.63
N GLY A 302 11.28 -1.77 -18.53
CA GLY A 302 10.03 -2.39 -18.96
C GLY A 302 9.36 -1.52 -20.03
N THR A 303 8.60 -2.14 -20.95
CA THR A 303 8.00 -1.44 -22.09
C THR A 303 7.13 -0.25 -21.64
N PHE A 304 6.34 -0.41 -20.60
CA PHE A 304 5.41 0.59 -20.09
C PHE A 304 5.82 1.24 -18.76
N GLY A 305 6.95 0.82 -18.18
CA GLY A 305 7.45 1.39 -16.94
C GLY A 305 7.69 2.90 -17.06
N GLY A 306 7.11 3.67 -16.15
CA GLY A 306 7.15 5.14 -16.21
C GLY A 306 6.36 5.70 -17.40
N ASN A 307 5.18 5.14 -17.71
CA ASN A 307 4.31 5.67 -18.76
C ASN A 307 4.12 7.19 -18.64
N PRO A 308 4.17 7.98 -19.74
CA PRO A 308 4.08 9.44 -19.67
C PRO A 308 2.84 9.99 -18.97
N LEU A 309 1.67 9.34 -19.11
CA LEU A 309 0.44 9.75 -18.44
C LEU A 309 0.55 9.52 -16.93
N SER A 310 1.11 8.36 -16.54
CA SER A 310 1.32 8.02 -15.14
C SER A 310 2.37 8.94 -14.50
N CYS A 311 3.42 9.31 -15.24
CA CYS A 311 4.42 10.27 -14.79
C CYS A 311 3.83 11.68 -14.63
N ALA A 312 2.99 12.13 -15.57
CA ALA A 312 2.31 13.43 -15.46
C ALA A 312 1.43 13.49 -14.20
N ALA A 313 0.69 12.40 -13.90
CA ALA A 313 -0.08 12.31 -12.68
C ALA A 313 0.81 12.29 -11.44
N ALA A 314 1.90 11.53 -11.45
CA ALA A 314 2.83 11.39 -10.33
C ALA A 314 3.54 12.70 -9.96
N ILE A 315 3.84 13.54 -10.94
CA ILE A 315 4.42 14.86 -10.72
C ILE A 315 3.49 15.73 -9.86
N GLU A 316 2.20 15.75 -10.18
CA GLU A 316 1.21 16.50 -9.40
C GLU A 316 1.02 15.90 -7.99
N VAL A 317 0.96 14.56 -7.90
CA VAL A 317 0.85 13.87 -6.60
C VAL A 317 2.07 14.16 -5.72
N LEU A 318 3.29 14.03 -6.23
CA LEU A 318 4.51 14.26 -5.44
C LEU A 318 4.64 15.71 -4.98
N ARG A 319 4.26 16.69 -5.81
CA ARG A 319 4.22 18.10 -5.44
C ARG A 319 3.20 18.38 -4.34
N GLU A 320 2.01 17.79 -4.42
CA GLU A 320 0.97 17.96 -3.40
C GLU A 320 1.40 17.32 -2.08
N VAL A 321 1.79 16.03 -2.09
CA VAL A 321 2.13 15.30 -0.85
C VAL A 321 3.43 15.81 -0.19
N GLY A 322 4.34 16.40 -0.95
CA GLY A 322 5.54 17.06 -0.46
C GLY A 322 5.29 18.43 0.18
N SER A 323 4.08 18.97 0.10
CA SER A 323 3.75 20.27 0.66
C SER A 323 3.46 20.23 2.17
N ASP A 324 3.89 21.27 2.89
CA ASP A 324 3.57 21.43 4.33
C ASP A 324 2.05 21.45 4.58
N GLY A 325 1.31 22.00 3.64
CA GLY A 325 -0.16 22.09 3.73
C GLY A 325 -0.81 20.71 3.69
N PHE A 326 -0.36 19.83 2.81
CA PHE A 326 -0.84 18.45 2.73
C PHE A 326 -0.48 17.65 3.98
N ARG A 327 0.78 17.72 4.41
CA ARG A 327 1.24 17.04 5.63
C ARG A 327 0.40 17.44 6.85
N LYS A 328 0.23 18.75 7.07
CA LYS A 328 -0.60 19.23 8.17
C LYS A 328 -2.03 18.70 8.10
N ARG A 329 -2.65 18.71 6.92
CA ARG A 329 -3.99 18.17 6.70
C ARG A 329 -4.05 16.67 7.04
N ALA A 330 -3.07 15.89 6.59
CA ALA A 330 -3.00 14.47 6.85
C ALA A 330 -2.86 14.17 8.35
N ASP A 331 -2.02 14.94 9.07
CA ASP A 331 -1.84 14.80 10.51
C ASP A 331 -3.14 15.13 11.27
N ASP A 332 -3.79 16.26 10.94
CA ASP A 332 -5.07 16.67 11.55
C ASP A 332 -6.17 15.60 11.28
N LEU A 333 -6.23 15.08 10.07
CA LEU A 333 -7.14 14.00 9.68
C LEU A 333 -6.89 12.73 10.49
N GLY A 334 -5.61 12.34 10.63
CA GLY A 334 -5.21 11.17 11.41
C GLY A 334 -5.65 11.26 12.87
N VAL A 335 -5.46 12.42 13.50
CA VAL A 335 -5.91 12.69 14.89
C VAL A 335 -7.43 12.55 14.98
N ARG A 336 -8.18 13.13 14.05
CA ARG A 336 -9.65 13.09 14.04
C ARG A 336 -10.19 11.68 13.86
N ILE A 337 -9.67 10.92 12.89
CA ILE A 337 -10.05 9.52 12.67
C ILE A 337 -9.75 8.69 13.92
N ARG A 338 -8.52 8.78 14.45
CA ARG A 338 -8.11 8.02 15.64
C ARG A 338 -9.04 8.27 16.83
N THR A 339 -9.32 9.54 17.12
CA THR A 339 -10.21 9.92 18.23
C THR A 339 -11.61 9.28 18.08
N ARG A 340 -12.16 9.30 16.86
CA ARG A 340 -13.47 8.67 16.60
C ARG A 340 -13.41 7.16 16.71
N LEU A 341 -12.36 6.50 16.20
CA LEU A 341 -12.19 5.05 16.29
C LEU A 341 -12.02 4.59 17.75
N GLU A 342 -11.28 5.33 18.57
CA GLU A 342 -11.12 5.05 20.00
C GLU A 342 -12.45 5.20 20.75
N GLN A 343 -13.27 6.21 20.42
CA GLN A 343 -14.62 6.35 20.95
C GLN A 343 -15.54 5.19 20.55
N LEU A 344 -15.43 4.69 19.31
CA LEU A 344 -16.16 3.53 18.82
C LEU A 344 -15.72 2.26 19.58
N ALA A 345 -14.41 2.05 19.71
CA ALA A 345 -13.86 0.91 20.45
C ALA A 345 -14.31 0.87 21.92
N ALA A 346 -14.31 2.04 22.59
CA ALA A 346 -14.75 2.14 23.98
C ALA A 346 -16.23 1.73 24.19
N ARG A 347 -17.06 1.80 23.16
CA ARG A 347 -18.49 1.45 23.20
C ARG A 347 -18.79 0.06 22.64
N ASN A 348 -17.83 -0.56 21.96
CA ASN A 348 -18.02 -1.81 21.26
C ASN A 348 -16.98 -2.84 21.66
N ALA A 349 -17.36 -3.76 22.55
CA ALA A 349 -16.48 -4.81 23.08
C ALA A 349 -15.95 -5.79 22.01
N ALA A 350 -16.49 -5.78 20.78
CA ALA A 350 -15.95 -6.58 19.68
C ALA A 350 -14.69 -5.97 19.07
N VAL A 351 -14.40 -4.70 19.34
CA VAL A 351 -13.17 -4.04 18.88
C VAL A 351 -12.08 -4.26 19.91
N GLY A 352 -11.03 -4.96 19.54
CA GLY A 352 -9.89 -5.27 20.40
C GLY A 352 -8.81 -4.18 20.35
N GLU A 353 -8.50 -3.64 19.16
CA GLU A 353 -7.46 -2.64 19.01
C GLU A 353 -7.79 -1.60 17.92
N VAL A 354 -7.42 -0.34 18.19
CA VAL A 354 -7.31 0.73 17.21
C VAL A 354 -5.84 0.98 16.95
N ARG A 355 -5.37 0.82 15.70
CA ARG A 355 -3.94 0.97 15.38
C ARG A 355 -3.66 1.59 14.04
N GLY A 356 -2.38 1.86 13.78
CA GLY A 356 -1.82 2.42 12.55
C GLY A 356 -1.00 3.67 12.82
N LEU A 357 -0.56 4.36 11.75
CA LEU A 357 0.19 5.61 11.81
C LEU A 357 -0.53 6.71 11.03
N GLY A 358 -0.53 7.94 11.59
CA GLY A 358 -1.21 9.07 10.96
C GLY A 358 -2.66 8.70 10.58
N PRO A 359 -3.12 9.04 9.37
CA PRO A 359 -4.45 8.68 8.88
C PRO A 359 -4.58 7.26 8.31
N MET A 360 -3.52 6.45 8.32
CA MET A 360 -3.57 5.02 7.97
C MET A 360 -3.98 4.21 9.20
N LEU A 361 -5.27 4.07 9.45
CA LEU A 361 -5.84 3.53 10.69
C LEU A 361 -6.76 2.34 10.43
N ALA A 362 -6.82 1.43 11.41
CA ALA A 362 -7.68 0.26 11.36
C ALA A 362 -8.26 -0.10 12.74
N LEU A 363 -9.37 -0.84 12.70
CA LEU A 363 -9.97 -1.53 13.83
C LEU A 363 -9.69 -3.03 13.71
N GLU A 364 -8.99 -3.63 14.65
CA GLU A 364 -8.93 -5.09 14.77
C GLU A 364 -10.05 -5.57 15.66
N LEU A 365 -10.85 -6.52 15.17
CA LEU A 365 -11.87 -7.17 15.94
C LEU A 365 -11.26 -8.26 16.82
N GLU A 366 -11.79 -8.43 18.03
CA GLU A 366 -11.27 -9.36 19.03
C GLU A 366 -11.25 -10.81 18.54
N GLU A 367 -12.30 -11.23 17.87
CA GLU A 367 -12.39 -12.56 17.25
C GLU A 367 -11.51 -12.67 16.00
N ARG A 368 -10.64 -13.67 15.99
CA ARG A 368 -9.75 -13.98 14.87
C ARG A 368 -10.46 -14.74 13.74
N THR A 369 -11.61 -14.20 13.30
CA THR A 369 -12.40 -14.76 12.21
C THR A 369 -12.89 -13.65 11.29
N PRO A 370 -13.15 -13.92 10.00
CA PRO A 370 -13.52 -12.89 9.04
C PRO A 370 -15.00 -12.46 9.12
N GLU A 371 -15.85 -13.24 9.80
CA GLU A 371 -17.31 -13.14 9.68
C GLU A 371 -17.82 -11.76 10.11
N ARG A 372 -17.39 -11.27 11.28
CA ARG A 372 -17.83 -9.97 11.81
C ARG A 372 -17.29 -8.79 11.00
N ALA A 373 -16.02 -8.84 10.61
CA ALA A 373 -15.46 -7.81 9.76
C ALA A 373 -16.17 -7.76 8.40
N LYS A 374 -16.45 -8.94 7.82
CA LYS A 374 -17.23 -9.04 6.59
C LYS A 374 -18.64 -8.49 6.77
N ALA A 375 -19.35 -8.88 7.82
CA ALA A 375 -20.71 -8.37 8.10
C ALA A 375 -20.72 -6.84 8.27
N THR A 376 -19.69 -6.28 8.93
CA THR A 376 -19.55 -4.83 9.05
C THR A 376 -19.28 -4.16 7.71
N VAL A 377 -18.41 -4.72 6.86
CA VAL A 377 -18.14 -4.20 5.51
C VAL A 377 -19.38 -4.25 4.64
N ASP A 378 -20.13 -5.37 4.66
CA ASP A 378 -21.39 -5.52 3.92
C ASP A 378 -22.44 -4.49 4.40
N ALA A 379 -22.59 -4.33 5.73
CA ALA A 379 -23.50 -3.35 6.32
C ALA A 379 -23.12 -1.89 6.01
N ALA A 380 -21.82 -1.58 5.92
CA ALA A 380 -21.32 -0.28 5.49
C ALA A 380 -21.66 -0.01 4.03
N PHE A 381 -21.43 -0.99 3.16
CA PHE A 381 -21.77 -0.91 1.74
C PHE A 381 -23.27 -0.63 1.53
N GLU A 382 -24.14 -1.32 2.24
CA GLU A 382 -25.59 -1.07 2.21
C GLU A 382 -25.98 0.35 2.63
N ARG A 383 -25.14 1.03 3.43
CA ARG A 383 -25.35 2.39 3.90
C ARG A 383 -24.68 3.47 3.06
N GLY A 384 -23.94 3.09 2.01
CA GLY A 384 -23.22 4.02 1.15
C GLY A 384 -21.80 4.34 1.62
N LEU A 385 -21.17 3.44 2.39
CA LEU A 385 -19.77 3.58 2.78
C LEU A 385 -18.95 2.40 2.24
N LEU A 386 -17.89 2.69 1.49
CA LEU A 386 -16.95 1.67 1.01
C LEU A 386 -15.87 1.42 2.06
N LEU A 387 -15.81 0.20 2.54
CA LEU A 387 -14.80 -0.28 3.48
C LEU A 387 -14.16 -1.56 2.96
N LEU A 388 -12.98 -1.87 3.49
CA LEU A 388 -12.27 -3.11 3.20
C LEU A 388 -11.82 -3.78 4.50
N SER A 389 -11.83 -5.11 4.50
CA SER A 389 -11.17 -5.90 5.53
C SER A 389 -9.78 -6.35 5.10
N CYS A 390 -8.92 -6.64 6.08
CA CYS A 390 -7.57 -7.18 5.89
C CYS A 390 -7.14 -8.02 7.11
N GLY A 391 -5.85 -8.27 7.23
CA GLY A 391 -5.28 -9.09 8.28
C GLY A 391 -5.23 -10.57 7.93
N LEU A 392 -4.38 -11.30 8.63
CA LEU A 392 -4.19 -12.75 8.43
C LEU A 392 -5.51 -13.52 8.59
N TYR A 393 -6.29 -13.14 9.57
CA TYR A 393 -7.59 -13.76 9.88
C TYR A 393 -8.78 -13.06 9.22
N GLY A 394 -8.56 -11.95 8.49
CA GLY A 394 -9.63 -11.18 7.87
C GLY A 394 -10.50 -10.39 8.86
N ASN A 395 -10.04 -10.21 10.08
CA ASN A 395 -10.75 -9.59 11.21
C ASN A 395 -10.41 -8.11 11.43
N VAL A 396 -9.74 -7.48 10.48
CA VAL A 396 -9.33 -6.07 10.57
C VAL A 396 -10.12 -5.25 9.56
N ILE A 397 -10.74 -4.18 10.00
CA ILE A 397 -11.41 -3.18 9.17
C ILE A 397 -10.46 -2.00 8.99
N ARG A 398 -10.06 -1.73 7.74
CA ARG A 398 -9.09 -0.69 7.41
C ARG A 398 -9.77 0.53 6.80
N LEU A 399 -9.24 1.71 7.13
CA LEU A 399 -9.70 2.99 6.63
C LEU A 399 -8.62 3.60 5.74
N LEU A 400 -8.96 3.88 4.50
CA LEU A 400 -8.10 4.47 3.49
C LEU A 400 -8.81 5.64 2.76
N PRO A 401 -9.46 6.58 3.49
CA PRO A 401 -10.07 7.70 2.81
C PRO A 401 -9.01 8.49 2.04
N PRO A 402 -9.37 9.19 0.95
CA PRO A 402 -8.53 10.25 0.42
C PRO A 402 -8.13 11.24 1.53
N LEU A 403 -6.86 11.66 1.55
CA LEU A 403 -6.37 12.59 2.60
C LEU A 403 -6.84 14.02 2.39
N THR A 404 -7.47 14.25 1.24
CA THR A 404 -8.13 15.51 0.86
C THR A 404 -9.63 15.53 1.15
N ILE A 405 -10.16 14.49 1.80
CA ILE A 405 -11.58 14.39 2.17
C ILE A 405 -12.02 15.61 2.99
N GLY A 406 -13.23 16.10 2.73
CA GLY A 406 -13.86 17.17 3.50
C GLY A 406 -14.24 16.72 4.91
N GLU A 407 -14.32 17.67 5.84
CA GLU A 407 -14.66 17.37 7.24
C GLU A 407 -16.07 16.77 7.38
N GLU A 408 -17.04 17.31 6.65
CA GLU A 408 -18.43 16.83 6.66
C GLU A 408 -18.53 15.41 6.10
N GLU A 409 -17.82 15.13 5.00
CA GLU A 409 -17.77 13.79 4.38
C GLU A 409 -17.09 12.77 5.29
N LEU A 410 -16.02 13.19 5.99
CA LEU A 410 -15.34 12.34 6.95
C LEU A 410 -16.27 11.97 8.12
N ASP A 411 -16.96 12.95 8.70
CA ASP A 411 -17.87 12.71 9.81
C ASP A 411 -19.04 11.83 9.39
N GLU A 412 -19.64 12.08 8.23
CA GLU A 412 -20.67 11.21 7.66
C GLU A 412 -20.16 9.76 7.51
N GLY A 413 -18.97 9.57 6.92
CA GLY A 413 -18.38 8.26 6.75
C GLY A 413 -18.09 7.53 8.08
N LEU A 414 -17.62 8.25 9.10
CA LEU A 414 -17.39 7.70 10.44
C LEU A 414 -18.68 7.36 11.18
N ASP A 415 -19.75 8.13 10.97
CA ASP A 415 -21.08 7.82 11.52
C ASP A 415 -21.68 6.57 10.83
N LEU A 416 -21.49 6.41 9.53
CA LEU A 416 -21.89 5.21 8.79
C LEU A 416 -21.11 3.99 9.25
N LEU A 417 -19.81 4.12 9.57
CA LEU A 417 -19.01 3.06 10.16
C LEU A 417 -19.54 2.64 11.54
N ASP A 418 -19.90 3.59 12.40
CA ASP A 418 -20.48 3.30 13.72
C ASP A 418 -21.77 2.47 13.58
N GLN A 419 -22.66 2.88 12.70
CA GLN A 419 -23.90 2.16 12.40
C GLN A 419 -23.64 0.76 11.83
N ALA A 420 -22.64 0.62 10.96
CA ALA A 420 -22.27 -0.65 10.35
C ALA A 420 -21.66 -1.62 11.38
N LEU A 421 -20.81 -1.13 12.29
CA LEU A 421 -20.26 -1.91 13.40
C LEU A 421 -21.37 -2.40 14.34
N ALA A 422 -22.32 -1.55 14.70
CA ALA A 422 -23.45 -1.93 15.54
C ALA A 422 -24.31 -3.03 14.89
N ALA A 423 -24.52 -2.97 13.57
CA ALA A 423 -25.27 -3.97 12.81
C ALA A 423 -24.50 -5.29 12.64
N GLY A 424 -23.18 -5.23 12.38
CA GLY A 424 -22.33 -6.42 12.20
C GLY A 424 -22.02 -7.20 13.50
N VAL A 425 -22.21 -6.57 14.66
CA VAL A 425 -21.96 -7.19 15.98
C VAL A 425 -23.24 -7.74 16.63
N GLY A 426 -24.41 -7.31 16.16
CA GLY A 426 -25.72 -7.69 16.73
C GLY A 426 -26.36 -8.95 16.15
N GLY A 427 -25.64 -9.70 15.29
CA GLY A 427 -26.12 -10.92 14.67
C GLY A 427 -25.59 -12.20 15.33
#